data_473f101af97f3ac60874a90645366bf5
#
_entry.id   473f101af97f3ac60874a90645366bf5
#
_cell.length_a   1.000
_cell.length_b   1.000
_cell.length_c   1.000
_cell.angle_alpha   90.00
_cell.angle_beta   90.00
_cell.angle_gamma   90.00
#
_symmetry.space_group_name_H-M   'P 1'
#
loop_
_entity.id
_entity.type
_entity.pdbx_description
1 polymer ?
#
loop_
_entity_poly.entity_id
_entity_poly.type
_entity_poly.pdbx_seq_one_letter_code
_entity_poly.pdbx_strand_id
1 'polypeptide(L)'
;SLTFTSGNWNVAQTVTVTGVDDAVVDGSIAYTIVTAAAASVDPGYNGVNPADVSVSNTDNDAAGITVNPTSGLVTTEAGGTAQFTVVLTSQPTANVSIALSSSDLTEGTVAPASLTFTSGNWNVAQTVTVTGVNDFLDDGDIAYTIVTAAAASADPIYNGPNPADVSVSNTDNDVAGITVNPTSGLVTTEAGGPAQFTVVLTSQPTANVSIALSSSDLTEGTEAPSSLTFTSGNWNVAQTVTVT
;
A
#
# COMPACT_ATOMS: atom_id res chain seq x y z
N SER A 1 -16.34 -6.01 -51.91
CA SER A 1 -16.96 -6.99 -52.86
C SER A 1 -15.93 -7.51 -53.84
N LEU A 2 -16.08 -8.77 -54.26
CA LEU A 2 -15.29 -9.37 -55.35
C LEU A 2 -16.10 -9.26 -56.63
N THR A 3 -15.41 -9.03 -57.75
CA THR A 3 -16.05 -8.96 -59.06
C THR A 3 -15.33 -9.90 -60.03
N PHE A 4 -16.05 -10.87 -60.55
CA PHE A 4 -15.61 -11.80 -61.58
C PHE A 4 -16.20 -11.42 -62.95
N THR A 5 -15.40 -11.44 -63.97
CA THR A 5 -15.76 -11.10 -65.35
C THR A 5 -15.35 -12.27 -66.27
N SER A 6 -15.76 -12.20 -67.50
CA SER A 6 -15.32 -13.18 -68.53
C SER A 6 -13.79 -13.24 -68.71
N GLY A 7 -13.07 -12.19 -68.31
CA GLY A 7 -11.61 -12.14 -68.40
C GLY A 7 -10.83 -12.58 -67.17
N ASN A 8 -11.49 -12.72 -65.98
CA ASN A 8 -10.84 -13.09 -64.73
C ASN A 8 -11.53 -14.16 -63.89
N TRP A 9 -12.60 -14.79 -64.43
CA TRP A 9 -13.43 -15.75 -63.72
C TRP A 9 -12.66 -16.92 -63.09
N ASN A 10 -11.54 -17.30 -63.71
CA ASN A 10 -10.68 -18.40 -63.29
C ASN A 10 -9.43 -17.94 -62.52
N VAL A 11 -9.35 -16.65 -62.18
CA VAL A 11 -8.25 -16.09 -61.40
C VAL A 11 -8.73 -15.92 -59.95
N ALA A 12 -8.08 -16.61 -58.99
CA ALA A 12 -8.42 -16.50 -57.60
C ALA A 12 -8.23 -15.06 -57.08
N GLN A 13 -9.23 -14.53 -56.45
CA GLN A 13 -9.16 -13.22 -55.79
C GLN A 13 -8.96 -13.43 -54.28
N THR A 14 -7.96 -12.75 -53.71
CA THR A 14 -7.62 -12.86 -52.29
C THR A 14 -8.43 -11.87 -51.45
N VAL A 15 -8.99 -12.35 -50.36
CA VAL A 15 -9.58 -11.54 -49.32
C VAL A 15 -8.73 -11.68 -48.07
N THR A 16 -8.26 -10.56 -47.52
CA THR A 16 -7.52 -10.53 -46.26
C THR A 16 -8.50 -10.24 -45.12
N VAL A 17 -8.45 -11.05 -44.08
CA VAL A 17 -9.16 -10.85 -42.85
C VAL A 17 -8.12 -10.50 -41.76
N THR A 18 -8.33 -9.41 -41.07
CA THR A 18 -7.43 -8.95 -40.01
C THR A 18 -8.19 -9.05 -38.68
N GLY A 19 -7.56 -9.62 -37.65
CA GLY A 19 -8.07 -9.63 -36.29
C GLY A 19 -8.13 -8.21 -35.72
N VAL A 20 -9.10 -7.99 -34.84
CA VAL A 20 -9.22 -6.76 -34.06
C VAL A 20 -8.75 -7.06 -32.64
N ASP A 21 -7.83 -6.25 -32.15
CA ASP A 21 -7.29 -6.34 -30.78
C ASP A 21 -8.20 -5.62 -29.82
N ASP A 22 -8.43 -6.19 -28.66
CA ASP A 22 -9.06 -5.50 -27.53
C ASP A 22 -8.20 -5.70 -26.26
N ALA A 23 -8.71 -5.53 -25.06
CA ALA A 23 -7.94 -5.67 -23.84
C ALA A 23 -8.65 -6.56 -22.81
N VAL A 24 -9.65 -7.33 -23.25
CA VAL A 24 -10.48 -8.20 -22.42
C VAL A 24 -9.99 -9.63 -22.55
N VAL A 25 -9.77 -10.30 -21.42
CA VAL A 25 -9.47 -11.75 -21.42
C VAL A 25 -10.77 -12.50 -21.68
N ASP A 26 -11.10 -12.79 -22.94
CA ASP A 26 -12.34 -13.48 -23.32
C ASP A 26 -12.09 -14.81 -24.07
N GLY A 27 -10.79 -15.12 -24.28
CA GLY A 27 -10.34 -16.30 -25.02
C GLY A 27 -10.52 -16.16 -26.52
N SER A 28 -10.10 -17.18 -27.27
CA SER A 28 -10.19 -17.14 -28.72
C SER A 28 -11.64 -17.18 -29.19
N ILE A 29 -12.07 -16.12 -29.87
CA ILE A 29 -13.44 -15.95 -30.36
C ILE A 29 -13.58 -16.38 -31.83
N ALA A 30 -14.48 -17.31 -32.07
CA ALA A 30 -14.84 -17.71 -33.43
C ALA A 30 -15.90 -16.78 -34.02
N TYR A 31 -15.70 -16.41 -35.28
CA TYR A 31 -16.64 -15.62 -36.06
C TYR A 31 -16.68 -16.07 -37.50
N THR A 32 -17.59 -15.53 -38.30
CA THR A 32 -17.79 -15.94 -39.67
C THR A 32 -17.76 -14.75 -40.60
N ILE A 33 -16.99 -14.85 -41.69
CA ILE A 33 -17.09 -13.93 -42.80
C ILE A 33 -18.22 -14.43 -43.71
N VAL A 34 -19.31 -13.71 -43.68
CA VAL A 34 -20.50 -14.03 -44.50
C VAL A 34 -20.27 -13.63 -45.93
N THR A 35 -20.40 -14.62 -46.84
CA THR A 35 -20.36 -14.44 -48.28
C THR A 35 -21.79 -14.40 -48.81
N ALA A 36 -22.22 -13.19 -49.23
CA ALA A 36 -23.59 -13.02 -49.74
C ALA A 36 -23.79 -13.73 -51.10
N ALA A 37 -25.03 -14.04 -51.39
CA ALA A 37 -25.40 -14.59 -52.71
C ALA A 37 -24.94 -13.67 -53.87
N ALA A 38 -24.41 -14.25 -54.92
CA ALA A 38 -23.95 -13.53 -56.07
C ALA A 38 -25.07 -12.76 -56.80
N ALA A 39 -24.76 -11.52 -57.19
CA ALA A 39 -25.65 -10.72 -58.00
C ALA A 39 -25.07 -10.63 -59.41
N SER A 40 -25.82 -11.11 -60.42
CA SER A 40 -25.36 -11.14 -61.83
C SER A 40 -26.54 -11.02 -62.79
N VAL A 41 -26.27 -10.50 -63.99
CA VAL A 41 -27.20 -10.63 -65.14
C VAL A 41 -27.13 -12.02 -65.77
N ASP A 42 -26.06 -12.78 -65.49
CA ASP A 42 -25.94 -14.19 -65.91
C ASP A 42 -26.86 -15.04 -64.98
N PRO A 43 -27.90 -15.69 -65.53
CA PRO A 43 -28.85 -16.50 -64.75
C PRO A 43 -28.17 -17.70 -64.08
N GLY A 44 -27.01 -18.19 -64.61
CA GLY A 44 -26.27 -19.29 -64.03
C GLY A 44 -25.57 -18.93 -62.72
N TYR A 45 -25.31 -17.65 -62.47
CA TYR A 45 -24.64 -17.18 -61.25
C TYR A 45 -25.55 -16.32 -60.32
N ASN A 46 -26.63 -15.76 -60.84
CA ASN A 46 -27.50 -14.90 -60.03
C ASN A 46 -28.18 -15.69 -58.94
N GLY A 47 -27.93 -15.28 -57.68
CA GLY A 47 -28.50 -15.95 -56.49
C GLY A 47 -27.66 -17.14 -56.01
N VAL A 48 -26.59 -17.53 -56.67
CA VAL A 48 -25.69 -18.57 -56.15
C VAL A 48 -25.01 -18.04 -54.88
N ASN A 49 -25.22 -18.76 -53.75
CA ASN A 49 -24.66 -18.39 -52.46
C ASN A 49 -23.40 -19.24 -52.18
N PRO A 50 -22.22 -18.64 -52.10
CA PRO A 50 -21.02 -19.36 -51.69
C PRO A 50 -21.05 -19.74 -50.23
N ALA A 51 -20.21 -20.69 -49.84
CA ALA A 51 -20.05 -21.04 -48.42
C ALA A 51 -19.36 -19.90 -47.67
N ASP A 52 -19.82 -19.67 -46.46
CA ASP A 52 -19.19 -18.70 -45.52
C ASP A 52 -17.84 -19.23 -45.01
N VAL A 53 -16.99 -18.31 -44.54
CA VAL A 53 -15.65 -18.65 -44.06
C VAL A 53 -15.58 -18.48 -42.55
N SER A 54 -15.30 -19.58 -41.85
CA SER A 54 -15.05 -19.55 -40.42
C SER A 54 -13.65 -19.02 -40.09
N VAL A 55 -13.57 -18.16 -39.11
CA VAL A 55 -12.32 -17.52 -38.66
C VAL A 55 -12.32 -17.56 -37.13
N SER A 56 -11.16 -17.61 -36.51
CA SER A 56 -10.97 -17.41 -35.09
C SER A 56 -10.01 -16.26 -34.85
N ASN A 57 -10.38 -15.33 -33.94
CA ASN A 57 -9.47 -14.32 -33.39
C ASN A 57 -8.87 -14.90 -32.13
N THR A 58 -7.56 -14.93 -32.04
CA THR A 58 -6.83 -15.44 -30.86
C THR A 58 -6.65 -14.32 -29.86
N ASP A 59 -7.08 -14.57 -28.62
CA ASP A 59 -6.87 -13.68 -27.49
C ASP A 59 -5.37 -13.67 -27.08
N ASN A 60 -4.84 -12.49 -26.84
CA ASN A 60 -3.47 -12.25 -26.40
C ASN A 60 -3.37 -11.57 -25.04
N ASP A 61 -4.51 -11.34 -24.38
CA ASP A 61 -4.58 -10.69 -23.07
C ASP A 61 -4.41 -11.66 -21.90
N ALA A 62 -3.89 -11.14 -20.79
CA ALA A 62 -3.71 -11.88 -19.57
C ALA A 62 -4.07 -11.04 -18.35
N ALA A 63 -5.01 -11.53 -17.55
CA ALA A 63 -5.43 -10.85 -16.35
C ALA A 63 -4.38 -10.93 -15.25
N GLY A 64 -4.16 -9.82 -14.56
CA GLY A 64 -3.26 -9.71 -13.43
C GLY A 64 -3.46 -8.40 -12.69
N ILE A 65 -2.89 -8.34 -11.50
CA ILE A 65 -2.85 -7.15 -10.65
C ILE A 65 -1.39 -6.88 -10.32
N THR A 66 -0.89 -5.71 -10.72
CA THR A 66 0.49 -5.30 -10.46
C THR A 66 0.51 -4.34 -9.29
N VAL A 67 1.35 -4.62 -8.29
CA VAL A 67 1.66 -3.76 -7.13
C VAL A 67 3.12 -3.36 -7.23
N ASN A 68 3.42 -2.07 -7.13
CA ASN A 68 4.80 -1.59 -7.26
C ASN A 68 5.05 -0.29 -6.47
N PRO A 69 6.12 -0.26 -5.64
CA PRO A 69 6.95 -1.37 -5.19
C PRO A 69 6.23 -2.24 -4.15
N THR A 70 6.68 -3.49 -3.94
CA THR A 70 6.17 -4.40 -2.92
C THR A 70 7.06 -4.46 -1.66
N SER A 71 8.19 -3.75 -1.66
CA SER A 71 9.12 -3.71 -0.53
C SER A 71 10.02 -2.48 -0.57
N GLY A 72 10.76 -2.25 0.53
CA GLY A 72 11.70 -1.13 0.63
C GLY A 72 11.03 0.22 0.89
N LEU A 73 9.75 0.22 1.27
CA LEU A 73 9.08 1.44 1.72
C LEU A 73 9.46 1.75 3.17
N VAL A 74 9.70 3.03 3.43
CA VAL A 74 10.03 3.54 4.75
C VAL A 74 9.09 4.69 5.09
N THR A 75 8.44 4.59 6.23
CA THR A 75 7.73 5.68 6.91
C THR A 75 8.55 6.13 8.12
N THR A 76 8.15 7.17 8.79
CA THR A 76 8.78 7.62 10.04
C THR A 76 7.72 7.97 11.05
N GLU A 77 8.01 7.81 12.34
CA GLU A 77 7.12 8.20 13.43
C GLU A 77 6.79 9.69 13.43
N ALA A 78 7.63 10.52 12.83
CA ALA A 78 7.32 11.92 12.60
C ALA A 78 6.20 12.17 11.56
N GLY A 79 5.46 11.11 11.14
CA GLY A 79 4.40 11.18 10.15
C GLY A 79 4.90 11.16 8.70
N GLY A 80 6.11 10.64 8.49
CA GLY A 80 6.67 10.44 7.16
C GLY A 80 5.82 9.48 6.33
N THR A 81 5.71 9.74 5.02
CA THR A 81 4.87 8.94 4.13
C THR A 81 5.67 8.20 3.07
N ALA A 82 5.18 7.05 2.66
CA ALA A 82 5.64 6.28 1.52
C ALA A 82 4.47 5.96 0.57
N GLN A 83 4.75 5.61 -0.67
CA GLN A 83 3.72 5.34 -1.66
C GLN A 83 4.03 4.10 -2.48
N PHE A 84 2.98 3.41 -2.89
CA PHE A 84 3.02 2.38 -3.91
C PHE A 84 1.82 2.53 -4.85
N THR A 85 1.83 1.83 -5.97
CA THR A 85 0.76 1.88 -6.96
C THR A 85 0.22 0.50 -7.24
N VAL A 86 -1.06 0.45 -7.62
CA VAL A 86 -1.75 -0.77 -8.06
C VAL A 86 -2.38 -0.51 -9.43
N VAL A 87 -2.32 -1.47 -10.35
CA VAL A 87 -2.91 -1.39 -11.68
C VAL A 87 -3.30 -2.79 -12.16
N LEU A 88 -4.35 -2.91 -12.98
CA LEU A 88 -4.70 -4.17 -13.64
C LEU A 88 -3.94 -4.31 -14.97
N THR A 89 -3.79 -5.54 -15.46
CA THR A 89 -3.10 -5.85 -16.72
C THR A 89 -4.04 -6.05 -17.91
N SER A 90 -5.34 -6.28 -17.66
CA SER A 90 -6.37 -6.37 -18.70
C SER A 90 -7.66 -5.67 -18.25
N GLN A 91 -8.54 -5.39 -19.19
CA GLN A 91 -9.80 -4.70 -18.96
C GLN A 91 -10.81 -5.63 -18.28
N PRO A 92 -11.33 -5.28 -17.10
CA PRO A 92 -12.33 -6.08 -16.44
C PRO A 92 -13.72 -5.86 -17.06
N THR A 93 -14.52 -6.92 -17.08
CA THR A 93 -15.94 -6.87 -17.52
C THR A 93 -16.89 -6.33 -16.45
N ALA A 94 -16.42 -6.26 -15.19
CA ALA A 94 -17.12 -5.66 -14.06
C ALA A 94 -16.13 -4.98 -13.12
N ASN A 95 -16.61 -4.08 -12.24
CA ASN A 95 -15.74 -3.39 -11.28
C ASN A 95 -14.98 -4.37 -10.40
N VAL A 96 -13.69 -4.08 -10.18
CA VAL A 96 -12.77 -4.84 -9.32
C VAL A 96 -12.44 -3.99 -8.10
N SER A 97 -12.72 -4.49 -6.91
CA SER A 97 -12.39 -3.84 -5.64
C SER A 97 -11.29 -4.60 -4.92
N ILE A 98 -10.30 -3.86 -4.38
CA ILE A 98 -9.21 -4.39 -3.57
C ILE A 98 -9.19 -3.61 -2.26
N ALA A 99 -9.46 -4.28 -1.13
CA ALA A 99 -9.37 -3.67 0.18
C ALA A 99 -7.90 -3.62 0.65
N LEU A 100 -7.58 -2.57 1.41
CA LEU A 100 -6.24 -2.32 1.92
C LEU A 100 -6.29 -2.13 3.45
N SER A 101 -5.34 -2.72 4.16
CA SER A 101 -5.21 -2.55 5.60
C SER A 101 -3.76 -2.63 6.05
N SER A 102 -3.43 -1.98 7.16
CA SER A 102 -2.15 -2.18 7.82
C SER A 102 -2.22 -3.40 8.75
N SER A 103 -1.14 -4.17 8.81
CA SER A 103 -0.99 -5.27 9.77
C SER A 103 -0.72 -4.76 11.19
N ASP A 104 -0.22 -3.52 11.30
CA ASP A 104 0.04 -2.85 12.56
C ASP A 104 -0.35 -1.38 12.48
N LEU A 105 -1.43 -1.02 13.19
CA LEU A 105 -1.96 0.35 13.22
C LEU A 105 -1.21 1.24 14.20
N THR A 106 -0.36 0.69 15.05
CA THR A 106 0.52 1.47 15.93
C THR A 106 1.73 1.99 15.18
N GLU A 107 2.10 1.33 14.09
CA GLU A 107 3.25 1.67 13.25
C GLU A 107 2.87 2.44 11.99
N GLY A 108 1.72 2.14 11.39
CA GLY A 108 1.34 2.81 10.15
C GLY A 108 -0.08 2.63 9.70
N THR A 109 -0.57 3.64 8.99
CA THR A 109 -1.90 3.68 8.39
C THR A 109 -1.81 3.72 6.87
N VAL A 110 -2.88 3.32 6.17
CA VAL A 110 -2.95 3.28 4.71
C VAL A 110 -4.18 4.04 4.20
N ALA A 111 -4.01 4.78 3.13
CA ALA A 111 -5.09 5.48 2.44
C ALA A 111 -4.89 5.46 0.91
N PRO A 112 -5.98 5.21 0.13
CA PRO A 112 -7.33 4.87 0.57
C PRO A 112 -7.41 3.46 1.16
N ALA A 113 -8.47 3.15 1.90
CA ALA A 113 -8.70 1.81 2.47
C ALA A 113 -9.20 0.79 1.43
N SER A 114 -9.49 1.22 0.21
CA SER A 114 -9.83 0.35 -0.92
C SER A 114 -9.58 1.03 -2.25
N LEU A 115 -9.25 0.24 -3.26
CA LEU A 115 -9.15 0.67 -4.66
C LEU A 115 -10.31 0.09 -5.44
N THR A 116 -10.77 0.82 -6.47
CA THR A 116 -11.80 0.33 -7.40
C THR A 116 -11.35 0.58 -8.83
N PHE A 117 -11.24 -0.49 -9.60
CA PHE A 117 -10.95 -0.46 -11.02
C PHE A 117 -12.23 -0.76 -11.82
N THR A 118 -12.41 -0.03 -12.90
CA THR A 118 -13.54 -0.15 -13.82
C THR A 118 -13.00 -0.39 -15.23
N SER A 119 -13.86 -0.71 -16.19
CA SER A 119 -13.48 -0.81 -17.61
C SER A 119 -12.90 0.50 -18.19
N GLY A 120 -13.07 1.63 -17.51
CA GLY A 120 -12.56 2.94 -17.96
C GLY A 120 -11.27 3.39 -17.29
N ASN A 121 -10.81 2.74 -16.21
CA ASN A 121 -9.61 3.17 -15.49
C ASN A 121 -8.66 2.01 -15.10
N TRP A 122 -8.91 0.80 -15.56
CA TRP A 122 -8.17 -0.41 -15.18
C TRP A 122 -6.65 -0.30 -15.43
N ASN A 123 -6.26 0.38 -16.51
CA ASN A 123 -4.87 0.58 -16.91
C ASN A 123 -4.24 1.87 -16.35
N VAL A 124 -4.95 2.58 -15.48
CA VAL A 124 -4.44 3.76 -14.78
C VAL A 124 -4.00 3.36 -13.37
N ALA A 125 -2.69 3.45 -13.11
CA ALA A 125 -2.15 3.12 -11.80
C ALA A 125 -2.78 4.01 -10.71
N GLN A 126 -3.35 3.39 -9.67
CA GLN A 126 -3.89 4.08 -8.51
C GLN A 126 -2.85 4.12 -7.40
N THR A 127 -2.61 5.30 -6.86
CA THR A 127 -1.62 5.53 -5.81
C THR A 127 -2.22 5.27 -4.43
N VAL A 128 -1.48 4.55 -3.62
CA VAL A 128 -1.76 4.29 -2.21
C VAL A 128 -0.68 4.98 -1.38
N THR A 129 -1.09 5.72 -0.36
CA THR A 129 -0.19 6.39 0.58
C THR A 129 -0.21 5.65 1.92
N VAL A 130 0.97 5.37 2.42
CA VAL A 130 1.20 4.82 3.76
C VAL A 130 1.80 5.92 4.61
N THR A 131 1.29 6.11 5.82
CA THR A 131 1.76 7.15 6.76
C THR A 131 2.20 6.50 8.05
N GLY A 132 3.41 6.83 8.51
CA GLY A 132 3.94 6.38 9.80
C GLY A 132 3.14 6.95 10.97
N VAL A 133 3.01 6.18 12.02
CA VAL A 133 2.34 6.57 13.27
C VAL A 133 3.41 6.72 14.34
N ASN A 134 3.30 7.77 15.13
CA ASN A 134 4.21 8.03 16.25
C ASN A 134 3.70 7.36 17.51
N ASP A 135 4.59 6.71 18.22
CA ASP A 135 4.38 6.42 19.63
C ASP A 135 5.46 7.16 20.48
N PHE A 136 5.90 6.63 21.60
CA PHE A 136 6.92 7.24 22.47
C PHE A 136 7.86 6.18 23.04
N LEU A 137 7.89 5.00 22.47
CA LEU A 137 8.77 3.91 22.86
C LEU A 137 10.08 4.00 22.07
N ASP A 138 11.19 3.77 22.70
CA ASP A 138 12.46 3.49 22.04
C ASP A 138 12.48 1.99 21.77
N ASP A 139 11.88 1.54 20.66
CA ASP A 139 11.75 0.13 20.29
C ASP A 139 12.43 -0.19 18.94
N GLY A 140 13.01 0.84 18.31
CA GLY A 140 13.74 0.75 17.04
C GLY A 140 12.82 0.68 15.82
N ASP A 141 13.41 0.59 14.65
CA ASP A 141 12.66 0.56 13.39
C ASP A 141 11.79 -0.69 13.30
N ILE A 142 10.47 -0.52 13.29
CA ILE A 142 9.49 -1.62 13.26
C ILE A 142 9.01 -1.91 11.85
N ALA A 143 9.10 -3.17 11.44
CA ALA A 143 8.60 -3.65 10.15
C ALA A 143 7.13 -4.07 10.25
N TYR A 144 6.31 -3.63 9.30
CA TYR A 144 4.91 -4.00 9.16
C TYR A 144 4.53 -4.20 7.70
N THR A 145 3.31 -4.63 7.44
CA THR A 145 2.85 -4.96 6.09
C THR A 145 1.54 -4.25 5.77
N ILE A 146 1.45 -3.68 4.57
CA ILE A 146 0.15 -3.31 4.01
C ILE A 146 -0.40 -4.52 3.29
N VAL A 147 -1.47 -5.05 3.85
CA VAL A 147 -2.19 -6.20 3.31
C VAL A 147 -3.08 -5.74 2.18
N THR A 148 -2.86 -6.32 1.01
CA THR A 148 -3.72 -6.16 -0.18
C THR A 148 -4.64 -7.38 -0.25
N ALA A 149 -5.91 -7.18 0.09
CA ALA A 149 -6.88 -8.29 0.10
C ALA A 149 -7.11 -8.85 -1.32
N ALA A 150 -7.56 -10.11 -1.38
CA ALA A 150 -8.00 -10.71 -2.62
C ALA A 150 -9.06 -9.83 -3.31
N ALA A 151 -8.92 -9.66 -4.61
CA ALA A 151 -9.82 -8.84 -5.41
C ALA A 151 -11.25 -9.42 -5.40
N ALA A 152 -12.22 -8.54 -5.24
CA ALA A 152 -13.64 -8.85 -5.28
C ALA A 152 -14.27 -8.24 -6.54
N SER A 153 -14.91 -9.06 -7.38
CA SER A 153 -15.52 -8.63 -8.63
C SER A 153 -16.69 -9.55 -9.02
N ALA A 154 -17.61 -9.02 -9.83
CA ALA A 154 -18.54 -9.87 -10.58
C ALA A 154 -17.92 -10.46 -11.85
N ASP A 155 -16.75 -9.95 -12.27
CA ASP A 155 -15.93 -10.56 -13.31
C ASP A 155 -15.24 -11.81 -12.74
N PRO A 156 -15.55 -13.03 -13.27
CA PRO A 156 -15.01 -14.28 -12.72
C PRO A 156 -13.49 -14.38 -12.81
N ILE A 157 -12.84 -13.65 -13.73
CA ILE A 157 -11.39 -13.67 -13.91
C ILE A 157 -10.70 -12.84 -12.82
N TYR A 158 -11.31 -11.74 -12.41
CA TYR A 158 -10.80 -10.85 -11.35
C TYR A 158 -11.40 -11.14 -9.96
N ASN A 159 -12.28 -12.12 -9.81
CA ASN A 159 -12.81 -12.51 -8.50
C ASN A 159 -11.91 -13.55 -7.85
N GLY A 160 -11.13 -13.12 -6.86
CA GLY A 160 -10.25 -14.00 -6.08
C GLY A 160 -8.75 -13.86 -6.25
N PRO A 161 -8.19 -13.33 -7.38
CA PRO A 161 -6.76 -13.04 -7.43
C PRO A 161 -6.32 -12.19 -6.24
N ASN A 162 -5.25 -12.63 -5.56
CA ASN A 162 -4.69 -11.93 -4.41
C ASN A 162 -3.39 -11.22 -4.85
N PRO A 163 -3.36 -9.87 -4.86
CA PRO A 163 -2.16 -9.13 -5.17
C PRO A 163 -1.06 -9.35 -4.11
N ALA A 164 0.17 -8.97 -4.44
CA ALA A 164 1.26 -9.02 -3.48
C ALA A 164 1.08 -7.96 -2.39
N ASP A 165 1.29 -8.32 -1.14
CA ASP A 165 1.37 -7.41 -0.01
C ASP A 165 2.61 -6.51 -0.10
N VAL A 166 2.60 -5.39 0.63
CA VAL A 166 3.67 -4.39 0.61
C VAL A 166 4.35 -4.31 1.98
N SER A 167 5.66 -4.61 2.02
CA SER A 167 6.47 -4.48 3.22
C SER A 167 6.91 -3.04 3.43
N VAL A 168 6.76 -2.56 4.65
CA VAL A 168 7.10 -1.19 5.09
C VAL A 168 7.87 -1.27 6.40
N SER A 169 8.77 -0.32 6.65
CA SER A 169 9.40 -0.12 7.96
C SER A 169 9.07 1.29 8.45
N ASN A 170 8.66 1.42 9.72
CA ASN A 170 8.52 2.72 10.39
C ASN A 170 9.81 3.03 11.14
N THR A 171 10.39 4.21 10.92
CA THR A 171 11.64 4.60 11.56
C THR A 171 11.33 5.26 12.90
N ASP A 172 11.90 4.69 13.96
CA ASP A 172 11.85 5.19 15.32
C ASP A 172 12.59 6.52 15.45
N ASN A 173 12.01 7.45 16.18
CA ASN A 173 12.58 8.76 16.49
C ASN A 173 12.80 8.99 17.99
N ASP A 174 12.43 8.04 18.83
CA ASP A 174 12.57 8.11 20.27
C ASP A 174 13.92 7.57 20.75
N VAL A 175 14.40 8.08 21.86
CA VAL A 175 15.66 7.65 22.49
C VAL A 175 15.48 7.61 23.98
N ALA A 176 15.68 6.45 24.60
CA ALA A 176 15.61 6.26 26.02
C ALA A 176 16.69 7.05 26.76
N GLY A 177 16.28 7.84 27.71
CA GLY A 177 17.19 8.66 28.49
C GLY A 177 16.55 9.23 29.73
N ILE A 178 17.39 9.84 30.58
CA ILE A 178 16.97 10.49 31.83
C ILE A 178 17.56 11.90 31.83
N THR A 179 16.70 12.88 31.95
CA THR A 179 17.12 14.30 32.07
C THR A 179 17.03 14.73 33.52
N VAL A 180 18.11 15.29 34.03
CA VAL A 180 18.19 15.92 35.36
C VAL A 180 18.48 17.41 35.16
N ASN A 181 17.69 18.30 35.80
CA ASN A 181 17.85 19.73 35.63
C ASN A 181 17.48 20.54 36.89
N PRO A 182 18.37 21.44 37.37
CA PRO A 182 19.77 21.62 36.97
C PRO A 182 20.69 20.54 37.58
N THR A 183 21.83 20.29 36.94
CA THR A 183 22.87 19.35 37.43
C THR A 183 23.98 20.04 38.24
N SER A 184 23.93 21.38 38.36
CA SER A 184 24.91 22.19 39.10
C SER A 184 24.34 23.53 39.51
N GLY A 185 25.07 24.25 40.38
CA GLY A 185 24.70 25.59 40.82
C GLY A 185 23.63 25.64 41.89
N LEU A 186 23.21 24.49 42.42
CA LEU A 186 22.30 24.43 43.56
C LEU A 186 23.06 24.82 44.85
N VAL A 187 22.39 25.57 45.73
CA VAL A 187 22.94 26.01 47.02
C VAL A 187 21.92 25.75 48.10
N THR A 188 22.30 25.00 49.11
CA THR A 188 21.61 24.89 50.40
C THR A 188 22.28 25.74 51.46
N THR A 189 21.66 25.93 52.60
CA THR A 189 22.25 26.71 53.68
C THR A 189 22.09 25.99 55.01
N GLU A 190 23.03 26.10 55.93
CA GLU A 190 22.92 25.54 57.30
C GLU A 190 21.70 26.04 58.09
N ALA A 191 21.07 27.13 57.62
CA ALA A 191 19.81 27.62 58.18
C ALA A 191 18.56 26.84 57.60
N GLY A 192 18.79 25.76 56.81
CA GLY A 192 17.72 24.91 56.24
C GLY A 192 17.14 25.48 54.96
N GLY A 193 17.87 26.32 54.22
CA GLY A 193 17.45 26.80 52.90
C GLY A 193 17.50 25.66 51.87
N PRO A 194 16.34 25.26 51.25
CA PRO A 194 16.34 24.15 50.33
C PRO A 194 16.74 24.53 48.89
N ALA A 195 17.23 23.56 48.14
CA ALA A 195 17.40 23.64 46.69
C ALA A 195 16.62 22.53 46.01
N GLN A 196 16.31 22.68 44.74
CA GLN A 196 15.51 21.69 44.01
C GLN A 196 16.11 21.40 42.61
N PHE A 197 15.94 20.15 42.18
CA PHE A 197 16.13 19.75 40.84
C PHE A 197 15.00 18.83 40.38
N THR A 198 14.88 18.63 39.08
CA THR A 198 13.86 17.76 38.49
C THR A 198 14.50 16.63 37.72
N VAL A 199 13.79 15.52 37.65
CA VAL A 199 14.17 14.35 36.84
C VAL A 199 12.97 13.97 35.97
N VAL A 200 13.23 13.63 34.71
CA VAL A 200 12.20 13.20 33.75
C VAL A 200 12.83 12.21 32.75
N LEU A 201 12.05 11.25 32.24
CA LEU A 201 12.51 10.37 31.15
C LEU A 201 12.30 11.03 29.79
N THR A 202 13.04 10.58 28.76
CA THR A 202 12.94 11.08 27.39
C THR A 202 12.04 10.25 26.50
N SER A 203 11.79 8.97 26.84
CA SER A 203 10.87 8.09 26.15
C SER A 203 10.01 7.31 27.16
N GLN A 204 8.92 6.73 26.68
CA GLN A 204 7.98 5.94 27.50
C GLN A 204 8.61 4.59 27.87
N PRO A 205 8.70 4.24 29.15
CA PRO A 205 9.24 2.96 29.53
C PRO A 205 8.19 1.84 29.41
N THR A 206 8.61 0.67 28.96
CA THR A 206 7.77 -0.56 28.92
C THR A 206 7.56 -1.18 30.31
N ALA A 207 8.38 -0.80 31.29
CA ALA A 207 8.28 -1.21 32.69
C ALA A 207 8.65 -0.04 33.60
N ASN A 208 8.28 -0.14 34.89
CA ASN A 208 8.61 0.91 35.86
C ASN A 208 10.12 1.13 35.98
N VAL A 209 10.54 2.39 35.90
CA VAL A 209 11.93 2.82 36.12
C VAL A 209 12.03 3.45 37.51
N SER A 210 12.86 2.88 38.38
CA SER A 210 13.11 3.39 39.73
C SER A 210 14.52 3.95 39.82
N ILE A 211 14.63 5.19 40.33
CA ILE A 211 15.90 5.89 40.53
C ILE A 211 16.06 6.16 42.00
N ALA A 212 17.00 5.48 42.65
CA ALA A 212 17.35 5.76 44.03
C ALA A 212 18.23 7.00 44.12
N LEU A 213 18.00 7.79 45.14
CA LEU A 213 18.73 9.01 45.43
C LEU A 213 19.42 8.90 46.79
N SER A 214 20.58 9.48 46.94
CA SER A 214 21.32 9.57 48.19
C SER A 214 22.28 10.75 48.19
N SER A 215 22.45 11.39 49.32
CA SER A 215 23.51 12.34 49.55
C SER A 215 24.84 11.63 49.78
N SER A 216 25.91 12.18 49.20
CA SER A 216 27.27 11.70 49.47
C SER A 216 27.79 12.14 50.84
N ASP A 217 27.16 13.16 51.46
CA ASP A 217 27.50 13.64 52.81
C ASP A 217 26.21 14.06 53.53
N LEU A 218 25.71 13.20 54.44
CA LEU A 218 24.52 13.42 55.21
C LEU A 218 24.69 14.50 56.29
N THR A 219 25.91 14.96 56.56
CA THR A 219 26.17 16.03 57.48
C THR A 219 26.05 17.41 56.83
N GLU A 220 26.08 17.47 55.48
CA GLU A 220 25.96 18.68 54.70
C GLU A 220 24.60 18.83 54.01
N GLY A 221 23.89 17.70 53.71
CA GLY A 221 22.58 17.78 53.11
C GLY A 221 21.88 16.44 52.92
N THR A 222 20.56 16.52 52.94
CA THR A 222 19.69 15.37 52.70
C THR A 222 18.78 15.62 51.48
N GLU A 223 18.25 14.57 50.87
CA GLU A 223 17.32 14.64 49.77
C GLU A 223 15.95 14.04 50.09
N ALA A 224 14.92 14.57 49.46
CA ALA A 224 13.57 14.03 49.48
C ALA A 224 12.86 14.20 48.14
N PRO A 225 12.23 13.14 47.60
CA PRO A 225 12.17 11.77 48.12
C PRO A 225 13.50 11.02 47.91
N SER A 226 13.71 9.92 48.64
CA SER A 226 14.90 9.06 48.47
C SER A 226 14.83 8.13 47.24
N SER A 227 13.72 8.13 46.52
CA SER A 227 13.59 7.44 45.24
C SER A 227 12.51 8.06 44.37
N LEU A 228 12.68 8.01 43.08
CA LEU A 228 11.69 8.36 42.06
C LEU A 228 11.24 7.10 41.34
N THR A 229 9.96 7.07 40.92
CA THR A 229 9.43 5.96 40.12
C THR A 229 8.68 6.53 38.92
N PHE A 230 9.13 6.17 37.73
CA PHE A 230 8.48 6.50 36.48
C PHE A 230 7.78 5.27 35.91
N THR A 231 6.59 5.47 35.41
CA THR A 231 5.73 4.46 34.78
C THR A 231 5.37 4.90 33.37
N SER A 232 4.74 4.04 32.58
CA SER A 232 4.21 4.43 31.26
C SER A 232 3.19 5.58 31.31
N GLY A 233 2.62 5.90 32.49
CA GLY A 233 1.63 6.98 32.64
C GLY A 233 2.19 8.31 33.16
N ASN A 234 3.45 8.35 33.63
CA ASN A 234 4.04 9.58 34.20
C ASN A 234 5.49 9.85 33.76
N TRP A 235 6.01 9.10 32.82
CA TRP A 235 7.42 9.18 32.37
C TRP A 235 7.84 10.57 31.91
N ASN A 236 6.94 11.30 31.24
CA ASN A 236 7.14 12.65 30.71
C ASN A 236 6.79 13.77 31.70
N VAL A 237 6.44 13.42 32.93
CA VAL A 237 6.14 14.37 33.99
C VAL A 237 7.37 14.51 34.89
N ALA A 238 8.00 15.68 34.89
CA ALA A 238 9.16 15.96 35.71
C ALA A 238 8.85 15.79 37.20
N GLN A 239 9.61 14.94 37.89
CA GLN A 239 9.51 14.74 39.33
C GLN A 239 10.55 15.60 40.06
N THR A 240 10.11 16.32 41.09
CA THR A 240 10.97 17.24 41.85
C THR A 240 11.63 16.53 43.01
N VAL A 241 12.93 16.78 43.17
CA VAL A 241 13.70 16.40 44.34
C VAL A 241 14.11 17.65 45.07
N THR A 242 13.87 17.67 46.38
CA THR A 242 14.29 18.76 47.27
C THR A 242 15.51 18.32 48.06
N VAL A 243 16.53 19.16 48.06
CA VAL A 243 17.75 19.00 48.87
C VAL A 243 17.72 20.05 49.99
N THR A 244 17.95 19.61 51.21
CA THR A 244 17.96 20.45 52.40
C THR A 244 19.22 20.20 53.20
#